data_f119c8ad166988a27cba3f1779499714
#
_entry.id   f119c8ad166988a27cba3f1779499714
#
_cell.length_a   1.000
_cell.length_b   1.000
_cell.length_c   1.000
_cell.angle_alpha   90.00
_cell.angle_beta   90.00
_cell.angle_gamma   90.00
#
_symmetry.space_group_name_H-M   'P 1'
#
loop_
_entity.id
_entity.type
_entity.pdbx_description
1 polymer ?
#
loop_
_entity_poly.entity_id
_entity_poly.type
_entity_poly.pdbx_seq_one_letter_code
_entity_poly.pdbx_strand_id
1 'polypeptide(L)'
;MEDDPDLSRIANLMADRSRARMLWMLIDGTSRPAGELAFGANVSAQSASGHLAKLVAGGLLKADAQGRHRYFRISGPEVAAVIEGLASLSAVALPRSPRAPLPTPATPVAFLQARTCYGHLAGEMAVKLLEAMLASRWLTADGRDYSVTQTGHKRLLSLGIDSVSLEQPRRVYARACVDLTQRRAHLGGMLGEALLNAFQVKGWILRHRNSRVVTITPKGYQGIQRALGPLA
;
A
#
# COMPACT_ATOMS: atom_id res chain seq x y z
N MET A 1 0.73 -12.73 32.63
CA MET A 1 0.12 -13.55 31.56
C MET A 1 -0.31 -12.54 30.53
N GLU A 2 0.54 -12.31 29.52
CA GLU A 2 0.21 -11.42 28.41
C GLU A 2 -0.98 -12.03 27.69
N ASP A 3 -2.06 -11.25 27.52
CA ASP A 3 -3.23 -11.68 26.76
C ASP A 3 -2.80 -12.03 25.35
N ASP A 4 -2.93 -13.29 24.98
CA ASP A 4 -2.71 -13.76 23.60
C ASP A 4 -3.65 -12.97 22.67
N PRO A 5 -3.14 -12.31 21.62
CA PRO A 5 -3.97 -11.48 20.74
C PRO A 5 -5.06 -12.35 20.10
N ASP A 6 -6.33 -11.94 20.22
CA ASP A 6 -7.47 -12.67 19.65
C ASP A 6 -7.49 -12.57 18.11
N LEU A 7 -6.57 -13.30 17.50
CA LEU A 7 -6.45 -13.39 16.04
C LEU A 7 -7.71 -13.98 15.41
N SER A 8 -8.42 -14.88 16.12
CA SER A 8 -9.60 -15.54 15.61
C SER A 8 -10.74 -14.57 15.36
N ARG A 9 -10.89 -13.57 16.21
CA ARG A 9 -11.89 -12.51 16.08
C ARG A 9 -11.67 -11.68 14.82
N ILE A 10 -10.45 -11.26 14.56
CA ILE A 10 -10.10 -10.47 13.36
C ILE A 10 -10.23 -11.34 12.10
N ALA A 11 -9.71 -12.58 12.14
CA ALA A 11 -9.81 -13.50 11.02
C ALA A 11 -11.29 -13.80 10.64
N ASN A 12 -12.17 -14.01 11.63
CA ASN A 12 -13.59 -14.22 11.40
C ASN A 12 -14.27 -13.01 10.73
N LEU A 13 -13.90 -11.78 11.09
CA LEU A 13 -14.41 -10.59 10.41
C LEU A 13 -14.00 -10.55 8.93
N MET A 14 -12.86 -11.07 8.57
CA MET A 14 -12.32 -11.06 7.20
C MET A 14 -12.72 -12.31 6.39
N ALA A 15 -13.12 -13.42 7.03
CA ALA A 15 -13.44 -14.68 6.38
C ALA A 15 -14.71 -14.63 5.51
N ASP A 16 -15.66 -13.76 5.81
CA ASP A 16 -16.86 -13.58 5.01
C ASP A 16 -16.55 -12.92 3.67
N ARG A 17 -17.02 -13.53 2.57
CA ARG A 17 -16.71 -13.08 1.20
C ARG A 17 -17.16 -11.65 0.92
N SER A 18 -18.33 -11.25 1.40
CA SER A 18 -18.88 -9.92 1.17
C SER A 18 -18.10 -8.86 1.96
N ARG A 19 -17.75 -9.15 3.22
CA ARG A 19 -16.89 -8.28 4.03
C ARG A 19 -15.49 -8.15 3.45
N ALA A 20 -14.86 -9.25 3.06
CA ALA A 20 -13.55 -9.23 2.41
C ALA A 20 -13.56 -8.36 1.15
N ARG A 21 -14.64 -8.44 0.36
CA ARG A 21 -14.80 -7.64 -0.85
C ARG A 21 -15.00 -6.16 -0.54
N MET A 22 -15.80 -5.80 0.46
CA MET A 22 -15.96 -4.41 0.91
C MET A 22 -14.64 -3.82 1.38
N LEU A 23 -13.87 -4.57 2.17
CA LEU A 23 -12.54 -4.17 2.61
C LEU A 23 -11.59 -3.95 1.42
N TRP A 24 -11.62 -4.85 0.44
CA TRP A 24 -10.83 -4.74 -0.78
C TRP A 24 -11.16 -3.49 -1.60
N MET A 25 -12.45 -3.13 -1.71
CA MET A 25 -12.88 -1.93 -2.41
C MET A 25 -12.38 -0.63 -1.78
N LEU A 26 -12.05 -0.67 -0.50
CA LEU A 26 -11.56 0.48 0.27
C LEU A 26 -10.03 0.52 0.39
N ILE A 27 -9.33 -0.42 -0.26
CA ILE A 27 -7.87 -0.54 -0.13
C ILE A 27 -7.10 0.64 -0.73
N ASP A 28 -7.72 1.39 -1.64
CA ASP A 28 -7.18 2.61 -2.23
C ASP A 28 -7.15 3.81 -1.25
N GLY A 29 -7.70 3.62 -0.04
CA GLY A 29 -7.77 4.64 1.02
C GLY A 29 -8.90 5.65 0.83
N THR A 30 -9.74 5.48 -0.19
CA THR A 30 -10.91 6.35 -0.41
C THR A 30 -12.05 5.99 0.54
N SER A 31 -12.94 6.95 0.76
CA SER A 31 -14.21 6.74 1.48
C SER A 31 -15.32 6.46 0.48
N ARG A 32 -16.14 5.42 0.74
CA ARG A 32 -17.24 5.03 -0.14
C ARG A 32 -18.57 4.93 0.62
N PRO A 33 -19.69 5.30 0.01
CA PRO A 33 -21.01 5.16 0.63
C PRO A 33 -21.44 3.68 0.67
N ALA A 34 -22.34 3.35 1.63
CA ALA A 34 -22.85 2.00 1.82
C ALA A 34 -23.44 1.38 0.54
N GLY A 35 -24.15 2.17 -0.27
CA GLY A 35 -24.75 1.68 -1.53
C GLY A 35 -23.73 1.22 -2.56
N GLU A 36 -22.60 1.93 -2.70
CA GLU A 36 -21.51 1.53 -3.59
C GLU A 36 -20.85 0.23 -3.10
N LEU A 37 -20.63 0.13 -1.78
CA LEU A 37 -20.07 -1.08 -1.19
C LEU A 37 -21.01 -2.29 -1.31
N ALA A 38 -22.33 -2.08 -1.16
CA ALA A 38 -23.34 -3.10 -1.36
C ALA A 38 -23.33 -3.61 -2.81
N PHE A 39 -23.36 -2.70 -3.78
CA PHE A 39 -23.30 -3.02 -5.20
C PHE A 39 -22.03 -3.80 -5.55
N GLY A 40 -20.87 -3.28 -5.14
CA GLY A 40 -19.59 -3.93 -5.43
C GLY A 40 -19.42 -5.29 -4.74
N ALA A 41 -20.00 -5.50 -3.57
CA ALA A 41 -20.00 -6.78 -2.86
C ALA A 41 -21.11 -7.74 -3.35
N ASN A 42 -21.99 -7.28 -4.23
CA ASN A 42 -23.14 -8.03 -4.76
C ASN A 42 -24.06 -8.55 -3.64
N VAL A 43 -24.46 -7.64 -2.75
CA VAL A 43 -25.39 -7.90 -1.65
C VAL A 43 -26.46 -6.82 -1.58
N SER A 44 -27.59 -7.13 -0.92
CA SER A 44 -28.63 -6.15 -0.66
C SER A 44 -28.14 -5.03 0.27
N ALA A 45 -28.76 -3.85 0.22
CA ALA A 45 -28.43 -2.73 1.10
C ALA A 45 -28.58 -3.10 2.59
N GLN A 46 -29.58 -3.93 2.92
CA GLN A 46 -29.79 -4.43 4.28
C GLN A 46 -28.64 -5.33 4.74
N SER A 47 -28.22 -6.31 3.90
CA SER A 47 -27.09 -7.17 4.20
C SER A 47 -25.79 -6.38 4.34
N ALA A 48 -25.57 -5.43 3.43
CA ALA A 48 -24.41 -4.54 3.48
C ALA A 48 -24.35 -3.75 4.78
N SER A 49 -25.49 -3.22 5.24
CA SER A 49 -25.57 -2.49 6.52
C SER A 49 -25.09 -3.38 7.69
N GLY A 50 -25.54 -4.63 7.74
CA GLY A 50 -25.10 -5.57 8.77
C GLY A 50 -23.60 -5.92 8.68
N HIS A 51 -23.07 -6.12 7.46
CA HIS A 51 -21.64 -6.36 7.25
C HIS A 51 -20.80 -5.17 7.65
N LEU A 52 -21.19 -3.96 7.24
CA LEU A 52 -20.47 -2.72 7.57
C LEU A 52 -20.50 -2.43 9.07
N ALA A 53 -21.64 -2.66 9.74
CA ALA A 53 -21.73 -2.52 11.20
C ALA A 53 -20.76 -3.44 11.93
N LYS A 54 -20.63 -4.71 11.50
CA LYS A 54 -19.68 -5.67 12.07
C LYS A 54 -18.23 -5.23 11.86
N LEU A 55 -17.89 -4.73 10.66
CA LEU A 55 -16.54 -4.24 10.36
C LEU A 55 -16.17 -2.99 11.16
N VAL A 56 -17.13 -2.07 11.39
CA VAL A 56 -16.92 -0.89 12.24
C VAL A 56 -16.78 -1.30 13.70
N ALA A 57 -17.67 -2.15 14.21
CA ALA A 57 -17.59 -2.65 15.59
C ALA A 57 -16.30 -3.44 15.86
N GLY A 58 -15.78 -4.13 14.86
CA GLY A 58 -14.50 -4.83 14.92
C GLY A 58 -13.27 -3.95 14.67
N GLY A 59 -13.42 -2.64 14.51
CA GLY A 59 -12.31 -1.71 14.34
C GLY A 59 -11.63 -1.74 12.97
N LEU A 60 -12.15 -2.49 11.99
CA LEU A 60 -11.55 -2.58 10.65
C LEU A 60 -11.95 -1.41 9.75
N LEU A 61 -13.11 -0.81 9.98
CA LEU A 61 -13.59 0.38 9.26
C LEU A 61 -13.90 1.52 10.23
N LYS A 62 -13.79 2.74 9.71
CA LYS A 62 -14.39 3.96 10.28
C LYS A 62 -15.55 4.40 9.41
N ALA A 63 -16.59 4.95 10.05
CA ALA A 63 -17.75 5.48 9.37
C ALA A 63 -17.90 6.96 9.70
N ASP A 64 -17.95 7.80 8.68
CA ASP A 64 -18.11 9.23 8.78
C ASP A 64 -19.48 9.64 8.17
N ALA A 65 -20.27 10.41 8.89
CA ALA A 65 -21.54 10.93 8.39
C ALA A 65 -21.30 12.20 7.56
N GLN A 66 -21.85 12.23 6.34
CA GLN A 66 -21.84 13.43 5.48
C GLN A 66 -23.28 13.67 4.96
N GLY A 67 -23.98 14.59 5.58
CA GLY A 67 -25.40 14.82 5.30
C GLY A 67 -26.23 13.57 5.59
N ARG A 68 -26.98 13.09 4.58
CA ARG A 68 -27.82 11.88 4.69
C ARG A 68 -27.06 10.56 4.44
N HIS A 69 -25.79 10.63 4.09
CA HIS A 69 -25.01 9.47 3.70
C HIS A 69 -23.93 9.13 4.73
N ARG A 70 -23.70 7.83 4.94
CA ARG A 70 -22.57 7.32 5.71
C ARG A 70 -21.52 6.83 4.74
N TYR A 71 -20.30 7.33 4.92
CA TYR A 71 -19.14 6.94 4.17
C TYR A 71 -18.23 6.06 5.04
N PHE A 72 -17.68 5.02 4.44
CA PHE A 72 -16.85 4.05 5.13
C PHE A 72 -15.45 4.09 4.55
N ARG A 73 -14.45 3.97 5.40
CA ARG A 73 -13.03 3.88 5.01
C ARG A 73 -12.31 2.90 5.92
N ILE A 74 -11.16 2.40 5.48
CA ILE A 74 -10.28 1.58 6.32
C ILE A 74 -9.84 2.41 7.53
N SER A 75 -9.84 1.80 8.72
CA SER A 75 -9.61 2.49 9.99
C SER A 75 -8.18 2.98 10.17
N GLY A 76 -7.20 2.28 9.60
CA GLY A 76 -5.78 2.61 9.72
C GLY A 76 -4.89 1.81 8.77
N PRO A 77 -3.59 2.19 8.69
CA PRO A 77 -2.62 1.52 7.82
C PRO A 77 -2.39 0.06 8.22
N GLU A 78 -2.51 -0.30 9.48
CA GLU A 78 -2.33 -1.66 9.98
C GLU A 78 -3.37 -2.61 9.37
N VAL A 79 -4.63 -2.16 9.30
CA VAL A 79 -5.72 -2.93 8.66
C VAL A 79 -5.46 -3.09 7.16
N ALA A 80 -5.04 -2.03 6.49
CA ALA A 80 -4.68 -2.10 5.07
C ALA A 80 -3.59 -3.14 4.81
N ALA A 81 -2.59 -3.20 5.70
CA ALA A 81 -1.51 -4.17 5.58
C ALA A 81 -1.96 -5.62 5.73
N VAL A 82 -2.81 -5.88 6.70
CA VAL A 82 -3.34 -7.22 6.88
C VAL A 82 -4.10 -7.65 5.62
N ILE A 83 -4.93 -6.76 5.05
CA ILE A 83 -5.66 -7.04 3.80
C ILE A 83 -4.69 -7.31 2.64
N GLU A 84 -3.65 -6.51 2.48
CA GLU A 84 -2.62 -6.68 1.45
C GLU A 84 -1.83 -7.98 1.65
N GLY A 85 -1.49 -8.30 2.89
CA GLY A 85 -0.81 -9.55 3.25
C GLY A 85 -1.65 -10.77 2.89
N LEU A 86 -2.93 -10.77 3.26
CA LEU A 86 -3.88 -11.86 2.91
C LEU A 86 -4.07 -11.97 1.39
N ALA A 87 -4.17 -10.87 0.67
CA ALA A 87 -4.29 -10.88 -0.78
C ALA A 87 -3.01 -11.44 -1.44
N SER A 88 -1.85 -11.12 -0.92
CA SER A 88 -0.56 -11.65 -1.38
C SER A 88 -0.44 -13.15 -1.11
N LEU A 89 -0.80 -13.59 0.09
CA LEU A 89 -0.81 -15.01 0.45
C LEU A 89 -1.80 -15.79 -0.42
N SER A 90 -3.01 -15.27 -0.62
CA SER A 90 -4.04 -15.89 -1.46
C SER A 90 -3.56 -16.11 -2.90
N ALA A 91 -2.78 -15.19 -3.45
CA ALA A 91 -2.25 -15.34 -4.81
C ALA A 91 -1.17 -16.41 -4.96
N VAL A 92 -0.48 -16.75 -3.86
CA VAL A 92 0.57 -17.78 -3.84
C VAL A 92 0.00 -19.15 -3.44
N ALA A 93 -0.88 -19.18 -2.45
CA ALA A 93 -1.33 -20.40 -1.80
C ALA A 93 -2.59 -21.04 -2.44
N LEU A 94 -3.39 -20.25 -3.17
CA LEU A 94 -4.65 -20.73 -3.72
C LEU A 94 -4.61 -20.79 -5.24
N PRO A 95 -5.04 -21.90 -5.86
CA PRO A 95 -5.25 -21.96 -7.30
C PRO A 95 -6.29 -20.90 -7.70
N ARG A 96 -6.10 -20.25 -8.85
CA ARG A 96 -7.08 -19.29 -9.38
C ARG A 96 -8.42 -20.01 -9.53
N SER A 97 -9.40 -19.58 -8.73
CA SER A 97 -10.76 -20.10 -8.84
C SER A 97 -11.29 -19.77 -10.25
N PRO A 98 -11.86 -20.77 -10.97
CA PRO A 98 -12.47 -20.53 -12.30
C PRO A 98 -13.78 -19.73 -12.23
N ARG A 99 -14.22 -19.34 -11.04
CA ARG A 99 -15.41 -18.48 -10.89
C ARG A 99 -15.17 -17.13 -11.54
N ALA A 100 -16.06 -16.75 -12.46
CA ALA A 100 -16.07 -15.44 -13.08
C ALA A 100 -15.89 -14.34 -12.03
N PRO A 101 -14.97 -13.39 -12.26
CA PRO A 101 -14.81 -12.26 -11.37
C PRO A 101 -16.16 -11.54 -11.27
N LEU A 102 -16.67 -11.37 -10.06
CA LEU A 102 -17.79 -10.43 -9.89
C LEU A 102 -17.33 -9.06 -10.42
N PRO A 103 -18.22 -8.28 -11.09
CA PRO A 103 -17.87 -6.94 -11.52
C PRO A 103 -17.43 -6.14 -10.30
N THR A 104 -16.14 -5.91 -10.20
CA THR A 104 -15.53 -4.98 -9.24
C THR A 104 -15.36 -3.66 -9.96
N PRO A 105 -15.57 -2.53 -9.32
CA PRO A 105 -14.98 -1.30 -9.81
C PRO A 105 -13.50 -1.59 -10.09
N ALA A 106 -13.05 -1.33 -11.32
CA ALA A 106 -11.66 -1.55 -11.68
C ALA A 106 -10.78 -0.76 -10.70
N THR A 107 -9.72 -1.39 -10.22
CA THR A 107 -8.73 -0.66 -9.41
C THR A 107 -8.26 0.55 -10.22
N PRO A 108 -8.34 1.78 -9.69
CA PRO A 108 -7.99 2.97 -10.44
C PRO A 108 -6.57 2.86 -11.02
N VAL A 109 -6.38 3.21 -12.28
CA VAL A 109 -5.05 3.16 -12.94
C VAL A 109 -4.02 3.94 -12.14
N ALA A 110 -4.38 5.10 -11.61
CA ALA A 110 -3.50 5.90 -10.75
C ALA A 110 -3.01 5.13 -9.51
N PHE A 111 -3.87 4.30 -8.91
CA PHE A 111 -3.48 3.46 -7.76
C PHE A 111 -2.51 2.34 -8.16
N LEU A 112 -2.63 1.80 -9.38
CA LEU A 112 -1.70 0.81 -9.91
C LEU A 112 -0.33 1.43 -10.20
N GLN A 113 -0.32 2.66 -10.71
CA GLN A 113 0.90 3.38 -11.08
C GLN A 113 1.73 3.78 -9.87
N ALA A 114 1.14 4.52 -8.92
CA ALA A 114 1.85 4.93 -7.72
C ALA A 114 0.90 5.15 -6.54
N ARG A 115 1.29 4.65 -5.39
CA ARG A 115 0.56 4.78 -4.13
C ARG A 115 1.51 4.73 -2.94
N THR A 116 0.97 4.97 -1.76
CA THR A 116 1.69 4.66 -0.52
C THR A 116 1.37 3.25 -0.04
N CYS A 117 2.40 2.54 0.42
CA CYS A 117 2.30 1.33 1.21
C CYS A 117 2.88 1.64 2.58
N TYR A 118 2.03 1.83 3.59
CA TYR A 118 2.44 2.42 4.88
C TYR A 118 3.14 3.77 4.72
N GLY A 119 4.42 3.86 5.12
CA GLY A 119 5.25 5.05 5.03
C GLY A 119 6.10 5.16 3.77
N HIS A 120 6.03 4.23 2.82
CA HIS A 120 6.89 4.22 1.63
C HIS A 120 6.10 4.13 0.32
N LEU A 121 6.77 4.39 -0.80
CA LEU A 121 6.17 4.37 -2.14
C LEU A 121 5.95 2.93 -2.61
N ALA A 122 4.83 2.67 -3.28
CA ALA A 122 4.42 1.41 -3.87
C ALA A 122 3.78 1.61 -5.24
N GLY A 123 3.41 0.52 -5.90
CA GLY A 123 2.90 0.51 -7.27
C GLY A 123 4.01 0.33 -8.29
N GLU A 124 3.65 0.39 -9.56
CA GLU A 124 4.57 0.18 -10.67
C GLU A 124 5.83 1.06 -10.58
N MET A 125 5.65 2.34 -10.26
CA MET A 125 6.74 3.29 -10.10
C MET A 125 7.75 2.86 -9.02
N ALA A 126 7.27 2.38 -7.88
CA ALA A 126 8.15 1.97 -6.78
C ALA A 126 8.94 0.71 -7.10
N VAL A 127 8.34 -0.23 -7.83
CA VAL A 127 9.01 -1.42 -8.33
C VAL A 127 10.14 -1.04 -9.29
N LYS A 128 9.84 -0.21 -10.28
CA LYS A 128 10.82 0.30 -11.25
C LYS A 128 11.95 1.09 -10.57
N LEU A 129 11.63 1.87 -9.56
CA LEU A 129 12.63 2.61 -8.76
C LEU A 129 13.60 1.64 -8.07
N LEU A 130 13.11 0.61 -7.40
CA LEU A 130 13.98 -0.37 -6.74
C LEU A 130 14.87 -1.08 -7.75
N GLU A 131 14.31 -1.50 -8.89
CA GLU A 131 15.07 -2.17 -9.95
C GLU A 131 16.17 -1.27 -10.52
N ALA A 132 15.87 0.00 -10.77
CA ALA A 132 16.86 0.97 -11.23
C ALA A 132 17.94 1.23 -10.17
N MET A 133 17.60 1.27 -8.88
CA MET A 133 18.56 1.42 -7.80
C MET A 133 19.50 0.20 -7.69
N LEU A 134 18.97 -1.01 -7.89
CA LEU A 134 19.78 -2.24 -7.92
C LEU A 134 20.66 -2.28 -9.16
N ALA A 135 20.12 -2.01 -10.34
CA ALA A 135 20.87 -1.98 -11.60
C ALA A 135 22.00 -0.94 -11.59
N SER A 136 21.74 0.24 -11.01
CA SER A 136 22.73 1.32 -10.86
C SER A 136 23.64 1.15 -9.65
N ARG A 137 23.58 0.02 -8.95
CA ARG A 137 24.38 -0.31 -7.77
C ARG A 137 24.29 0.73 -6.65
N TRP A 138 23.13 1.32 -6.44
CA TRP A 138 22.87 2.09 -5.22
C TRP A 138 22.62 1.16 -4.04
N LEU A 139 21.99 0.03 -4.34
CA LEU A 139 21.66 -1.04 -3.40
C LEU A 139 22.21 -2.36 -3.86
N THR A 140 22.53 -3.23 -2.90
CA THR A 140 22.78 -4.65 -3.09
C THR A 140 21.76 -5.44 -2.29
N ALA A 141 21.28 -6.56 -2.85
CA ALA A 141 20.37 -7.45 -2.14
C ALA A 141 21.14 -8.30 -1.12
N ASP A 142 20.56 -8.44 0.07
CA ASP A 142 21.05 -9.31 1.14
C ASP A 142 19.84 -10.07 1.72
N GLY A 143 19.55 -11.24 1.17
CA GLY A 143 18.35 -12.01 1.50
C GLY A 143 17.06 -11.25 1.20
N ARG A 144 16.33 -10.88 2.26
CA ARG A 144 15.10 -10.07 2.20
C ARG A 144 15.35 -8.57 2.37
N ASP A 145 16.57 -8.20 2.67
CA ASP A 145 16.97 -6.83 2.97
C ASP A 145 17.86 -6.25 1.87
N TYR A 146 18.16 -4.98 1.97
CA TYR A 146 19.05 -4.28 1.06
C TYR A 146 20.10 -3.52 1.85
N SER A 147 21.33 -3.57 1.36
CA SER A 147 22.42 -2.75 1.85
C SER A 147 22.72 -1.60 0.89
N VAL A 148 22.97 -0.42 1.42
CA VAL A 148 23.35 0.75 0.61
C VAL A 148 24.84 0.68 0.30
N THR A 149 25.19 0.78 -0.97
CA THR A 149 26.59 0.80 -1.42
C THR A 149 27.22 2.18 -1.21
N GLN A 150 28.53 2.30 -1.34
CA GLN A 150 29.20 3.59 -1.31
C GLN A 150 28.68 4.55 -2.41
N THR A 151 28.38 4.02 -3.59
CA THR A 151 27.72 4.78 -4.66
C THR A 151 26.32 5.21 -4.24
N GLY A 152 25.57 4.30 -3.61
CA GLY A 152 24.22 4.59 -3.09
C GLY A 152 24.23 5.71 -2.07
N HIS A 153 25.14 5.70 -1.10
CA HIS A 153 25.25 6.78 -0.11
C HIS A 153 25.47 8.13 -0.76
N LYS A 154 26.39 8.25 -1.73
CA LYS A 154 26.63 9.51 -2.47
C LYS A 154 25.40 9.99 -3.24
N ARG A 155 24.69 9.04 -3.90
CA ARG A 155 23.49 9.35 -4.68
C ARG A 155 22.30 9.74 -3.80
N LEU A 156 22.08 9.04 -2.71
CA LEU A 156 21.03 9.35 -1.73
C LEU A 156 21.28 10.72 -1.08
N LEU A 157 22.52 11.03 -0.74
CA LEU A 157 22.89 12.33 -0.21
C LEU A 157 22.56 13.47 -1.20
N SER A 158 22.77 13.27 -2.52
CA SER A 158 22.38 14.24 -3.55
C SER A 158 20.87 14.46 -3.66
N LEU A 159 20.09 13.48 -3.19
CA LEU A 159 18.64 13.59 -3.04
C LEU A 159 18.21 14.24 -1.70
N GLY A 160 19.16 14.54 -0.82
CA GLY A 160 18.93 15.10 0.51
C GLY A 160 18.64 14.01 1.55
N ILE A 161 19.07 12.78 1.30
CA ILE A 161 18.90 11.63 2.22
C ILE A 161 20.27 11.26 2.77
N ASP A 162 20.51 11.55 4.03
CA ASP A 162 21.65 11.00 4.76
C ASP A 162 21.35 9.58 5.21
N SER A 163 21.70 8.66 4.34
CA SER A 163 21.39 7.25 4.53
C SER A 163 22.14 6.59 5.67
N VAL A 164 23.25 7.18 6.14
CA VAL A 164 24.00 6.67 7.30
C VAL A 164 23.28 7.02 8.60
N SER A 165 22.78 8.24 8.72
CA SER A 165 22.05 8.69 9.92
C SER A 165 20.68 8.03 10.10
N LEU A 166 20.15 7.35 9.05
CA LEU A 166 18.90 6.62 9.12
C LEU A 166 19.00 5.29 9.87
N GLU A 167 20.21 4.72 10.05
CA GLU A 167 20.36 3.43 10.72
C GLU A 167 20.00 3.52 12.21
N GLN A 168 18.97 2.78 12.61
CA GLN A 168 18.51 2.72 14.00
C GLN A 168 18.39 1.25 14.45
N PRO A 169 18.87 0.91 15.66
CA PRO A 169 18.98 -0.49 16.12
C PRO A 169 17.66 -1.28 16.18
N ARG A 170 16.51 -0.60 16.24
CA ARG A 170 15.19 -1.22 16.42
C ARG A 170 14.26 -1.11 15.21
N ARG A 171 14.71 -0.48 14.13
CA ARG A 171 13.90 -0.31 12.91
C ARG A 171 14.58 -0.94 11.71
N VAL A 172 13.80 -1.61 10.88
CA VAL A 172 14.33 -2.20 9.64
C VAL A 172 14.75 -1.08 8.69
N TYR A 173 16.04 -1.07 8.33
CA TYR A 173 16.64 -0.02 7.54
C TYR A 173 16.16 0.00 6.10
N ALA A 174 16.35 -1.10 5.36
CA ALA A 174 15.90 -1.24 3.98
C ALA A 174 15.53 -2.69 3.69
N ARG A 175 14.31 -2.95 3.24
CA ARG A 175 13.81 -4.31 3.01
C ARG A 175 12.95 -4.42 1.76
N ALA A 176 12.88 -5.62 1.22
CA ALA A 176 11.91 -5.94 0.20
C ALA A 176 10.49 -5.96 0.79
N CYS A 177 9.60 -5.16 0.24
CA CYS A 177 8.17 -5.24 0.46
C CYS A 177 7.51 -5.68 -0.85
N VAL A 178 6.73 -6.77 -0.81
CA VAL A 178 6.07 -7.28 -2.02
C VAL A 178 4.92 -6.36 -2.41
N ASP A 179 4.97 -5.84 -3.63
CA ASP A 179 3.91 -4.98 -4.14
C ASP A 179 2.60 -5.74 -4.36
N LEU A 180 1.51 -5.18 -3.88
CA LEU A 180 0.17 -5.77 -3.95
C LEU A 180 -0.28 -6.06 -5.39
N THR A 181 0.04 -5.17 -6.33
CA THR A 181 -0.47 -5.21 -7.70
C THR A 181 0.55 -5.76 -8.69
N GLN A 182 1.82 -5.43 -8.49
CA GLN A 182 2.92 -5.83 -9.38
C GLN A 182 3.47 -7.22 -9.06
N ARG A 183 3.25 -7.72 -7.83
CA ARG A 183 3.81 -9.00 -7.34
C ARG A 183 5.34 -9.06 -7.38
N ARG A 184 5.98 -7.92 -7.37
CA ARG A 184 7.43 -7.71 -7.37
C ARG A 184 7.80 -6.87 -6.16
N ALA A 185 9.06 -6.91 -5.77
CA ALA A 185 9.52 -6.13 -4.62
C ALA A 185 9.58 -4.63 -4.93
N HIS A 186 9.26 -3.81 -3.92
CA HIS A 186 9.56 -2.40 -3.84
C HIS A 186 10.26 -2.10 -2.52
N LEU A 187 10.91 -0.95 -2.41
CA LEU A 187 11.74 -0.60 -1.25
C LEU A 187 10.88 -0.16 -0.07
N GLY A 188 10.91 -0.93 0.99
CA GLY A 188 10.35 -0.62 2.30
C GLY A 188 11.41 -0.25 3.33
N GLY A 189 10.99 -0.15 4.59
CA GLY A 189 11.86 0.25 5.70
C GLY A 189 12.10 1.75 5.75
N MET A 190 13.02 2.16 6.62
CA MET A 190 13.34 3.58 6.86
C MET A 190 13.85 4.28 5.60
N LEU A 191 14.62 3.58 4.77
CA LEU A 191 15.11 4.13 3.51
C LEU A 191 13.97 4.37 2.51
N GLY A 192 13.00 3.46 2.43
CA GLY A 192 11.79 3.64 1.62
C GLY A 192 10.96 4.85 2.06
N GLU A 193 10.82 5.05 3.38
CA GLU A 193 10.16 6.21 3.99
C GLU A 193 10.92 7.50 3.68
N ALA A 194 12.25 7.50 3.81
CA ALA A 194 13.09 8.66 3.51
C ALA A 194 13.00 9.07 2.04
N LEU A 195 12.96 8.10 1.12
CA LEU A 195 12.76 8.36 -0.31
C LEU A 195 11.39 9.00 -0.60
N LEU A 196 10.32 8.48 -0.02
CA LEU A 196 8.99 9.07 -0.18
C LEU A 196 8.97 10.53 0.31
N ASN A 197 9.56 10.79 1.48
CA ASN A 197 9.62 12.12 2.06
C ASN A 197 10.49 13.08 1.21
N ALA A 198 11.65 12.63 0.75
CA ALA A 198 12.53 13.43 -0.12
C ALA A 198 11.84 13.78 -1.44
N PHE A 199 11.12 12.85 -2.05
CA PHE A 199 10.37 13.11 -3.29
C PHE A 199 9.22 14.09 -3.05
N GLN A 200 8.56 14.02 -1.90
CA GLN A 200 7.52 14.98 -1.53
C GLN A 200 8.09 16.38 -1.32
N VAL A 201 9.18 16.51 -0.58
CA VAL A 201 9.88 17.82 -0.34
C VAL A 201 10.37 18.45 -1.65
N LYS A 202 10.88 17.64 -2.58
CA LYS A 202 11.32 18.12 -3.91
C LYS A 202 10.15 18.48 -4.84
N GLY A 203 8.90 18.21 -4.44
CA GLY A 203 7.71 18.36 -5.29
C GLY A 203 7.68 17.38 -6.46
N TRP A 204 8.37 16.23 -6.34
CA TRP A 204 8.37 15.19 -7.35
C TRP A 204 7.12 14.31 -7.27
N ILE A 205 6.50 14.27 -6.10
CA ILE A 205 5.25 13.58 -5.86
C ILE A 205 4.26 14.47 -5.12
N LEU A 206 2.97 14.21 -5.36
CA LEU A 206 1.86 14.81 -4.62
C LEU A 206 1.05 13.69 -3.96
N ARG A 207 0.81 13.83 -2.65
CA ARG A 207 -0.07 12.95 -1.89
C ARG A 207 -1.46 13.57 -1.82
N HIS A 208 -2.48 12.77 -1.99
CA HIS A 208 -3.87 13.23 -1.91
C HIS A 208 -4.45 12.98 -0.51
N ARG A 209 -5.24 13.93 -0.02
CA ARG A 209 -5.99 13.73 1.24
C ARG A 209 -6.97 12.57 1.07
N ASN A 210 -7.07 11.73 2.09
CA ASN A 210 -8.00 10.61 2.13
C ASN A 210 -7.84 9.62 0.95
N SER A 211 -6.63 9.50 0.40
CA SER A 211 -6.30 8.51 -0.62
C SER A 211 -4.87 8.04 -0.45
N ARG A 212 -4.62 6.80 -0.84
CA ARG A 212 -3.27 6.24 -0.91
C ARG A 212 -2.61 6.52 -2.27
N VAL A 213 -3.36 7.02 -3.23
CA VAL A 213 -2.83 7.39 -4.55
C VAL A 213 -1.77 8.49 -4.41
N VAL A 214 -0.69 8.33 -5.14
CA VAL A 214 0.39 9.31 -5.26
C VAL A 214 0.50 9.72 -6.73
N THR A 215 0.48 11.02 -6.99
CA THR A 215 0.72 11.54 -8.33
C THR A 215 2.21 11.86 -8.51
N ILE A 216 2.85 11.27 -9.51
CA ILE A 216 4.20 11.67 -9.91
C ILE A 216 4.06 12.92 -10.78
N THR A 217 4.72 14.00 -10.40
CA THR A 217 4.68 15.26 -11.16
C THR A 217 5.58 15.20 -12.41
N PRO A 218 5.37 16.05 -13.42
CA PRO A 218 6.32 16.17 -14.54
C PRO A 218 7.75 16.43 -14.06
N LYS A 219 7.92 17.30 -13.04
CA LYS A 219 9.21 17.54 -12.38
C LYS A 219 9.76 16.27 -11.74
N GLY A 220 8.87 15.43 -11.17
CA GLY A 220 9.24 14.16 -10.57
C GLY A 220 9.75 13.14 -11.60
N TYR A 221 9.05 12.97 -12.70
CA TYR A 221 9.54 12.12 -13.79
C TYR A 221 10.93 12.54 -14.27
N GLN A 222 11.13 13.83 -14.53
CA GLN A 222 12.44 14.36 -14.94
C GLN A 222 13.51 14.19 -13.86
N GLY A 223 13.16 14.41 -12.59
CA GLY A 223 14.09 14.27 -11.46
C GLY A 223 14.53 12.84 -11.26
N ILE A 224 13.60 11.90 -11.29
CA ILE A 224 13.86 10.45 -11.17
C ILE A 224 14.72 9.97 -12.34
N GLN A 225 14.36 10.36 -13.57
CA GLN A 225 15.12 9.99 -14.76
C GLN A 225 16.57 10.53 -14.74
N ARG A 226 16.78 11.76 -14.24
CA ARG A 226 18.13 12.30 -14.05
C ARG A 226 18.93 11.57 -12.99
N ALA A 227 18.29 11.13 -11.92
CA ALA A 227 18.96 10.46 -10.80
C ALA A 227 19.33 8.99 -11.11
N LEU A 228 18.42 8.26 -11.78
CA LEU A 228 18.47 6.80 -11.95
C LEU A 228 18.58 6.36 -13.43
N GLY A 229 18.46 7.25 -14.37
CA GLY A 229 18.30 6.92 -15.78
C GLY A 229 16.86 6.59 -16.15
N PRO A 230 16.61 6.17 -17.41
CA PRO A 230 15.29 5.76 -17.85
C PRO A 230 14.82 4.55 -17.04
N LEU A 231 13.59 4.62 -16.52
CA LEU A 231 12.95 3.49 -15.84
C LEU A 231 12.36 2.57 -16.91
N ALA A 232 12.85 1.35 -16.97
CA ALA A 232 12.37 0.33 -17.91
C ALA A 232 10.92 -0.14 -17.59
#